data_3291153a040633a16bd2235c92ff19a0
#
_entry.id   3291153a040633a16bd2235c92ff19a0
#
_cell.length_a   1.000
_cell.length_b   1.000
_cell.length_c   1.000
_cell.angle_alpha   90.00
_cell.angle_beta   90.00
_cell.angle_gamma   90.00
#
_symmetry.space_group_name_H-M   'P 1'
#
loop_
_entity.id
_entity.type
_entity.pdbx_description
1 polymer ?
#
loop_
_entity_poly.entity_id
_entity_poly.type
_entity_poly.pdbx_seq_one_letter_code
_entity_poly.pdbx_strand_id
1 'polypeptide(L)'
;MNKHDTARWRCRFLLSKYREDAGMYKDGEFQQLCKPYEVIYGEGNCLLNTGIDEMWDLICGDSANHFNETGTQIGVGDSTTAADATQTDLQAATNKTYKGMDGGYPTSTAQKATFKASFGSSEANYAWNEWVVKQATSGKCLNRKVESLGTKTGGTWTLQVEITLA
;
A
#
# COMPACT_ATOMS: atom_id res chain seq x y z
N MET A 1 -38.54 -7.35 8.63
CA MET A 1 -37.14 -7.75 8.87
C MET A 1 -36.26 -6.63 8.37
N ASN A 2 -35.70 -5.81 9.28
CA ASN A 2 -34.88 -4.67 8.88
C ASN A 2 -33.56 -5.20 8.34
N LYS A 3 -33.36 -5.08 7.03
CA LYS A 3 -32.01 -5.23 6.45
C LYS A 3 -31.22 -4.04 6.95
N HIS A 4 -30.27 -4.28 7.84
CA HIS A 4 -29.27 -3.26 8.15
C HIS A 4 -28.37 -3.11 6.93
N ASP A 5 -28.28 -1.90 6.40
CA ASP A 5 -27.29 -1.57 5.39
C ASP A 5 -25.90 -1.69 6.04
N THR A 6 -25.11 -2.64 5.58
CA THR A 6 -23.75 -2.86 6.07
C THR A 6 -22.78 -2.78 4.91
N ALA A 7 -21.87 -1.81 4.94
CA ALA A 7 -20.72 -1.80 4.08
C ALA A 7 -19.56 -2.56 4.76
N ARG A 8 -18.87 -3.40 4.01
CA ARG A 8 -17.73 -4.16 4.51
C ARG A 8 -16.46 -3.70 3.81
N TRP A 9 -15.55 -3.15 4.61
CA TRP A 9 -14.18 -2.90 4.20
C TRP A 9 -13.37 -4.19 4.28
N ARG A 10 -12.77 -4.58 3.15
CA ARG A 10 -11.86 -5.73 3.08
C ARG A 10 -10.56 -5.28 2.42
N CYS A 11 -9.47 -5.71 2.99
CA CYS A 11 -8.16 -5.48 2.42
C CYS A 11 -7.41 -6.80 2.28
N ARG A 12 -6.78 -6.98 1.13
CA ARG A 12 -5.82 -8.05 0.84
C ARG A 12 -4.53 -7.43 0.36
N PHE A 13 -3.44 -8.09 0.62
CA PHE A 13 -2.17 -7.69 0.05
C PHE A 13 -1.38 -8.88 -0.46
N LEU A 14 -0.50 -8.59 -1.41
CA LEU A 14 0.43 -9.51 -2.03
C LEU A 14 1.80 -8.85 -2.01
N LEU A 15 2.77 -9.46 -1.34
CA LEU A 15 4.17 -9.06 -1.40
C LEU A 15 4.96 -10.07 -2.22
N SER A 16 5.52 -9.64 -3.34
CA SER A 16 6.42 -10.45 -4.18
C SER A 16 7.85 -9.98 -3.99
N LYS A 17 8.76 -10.90 -3.64
CA LYS A 17 10.16 -10.63 -3.35
C LYS A 17 11.05 -11.21 -4.45
N TYR A 18 11.85 -10.38 -5.08
CA TYR A 18 12.79 -10.74 -6.15
C TYR A 18 14.21 -10.46 -5.70
N ARG A 19 15.16 -11.30 -6.18
CA ARG A 19 16.60 -11.06 -5.97
C ARG A 19 17.15 -10.03 -6.92
N GLU A 20 16.54 -9.94 -8.10
CA GLU A 20 16.91 -9.05 -9.18
C GLU A 20 16.45 -7.62 -8.89
N ASP A 21 17.19 -6.65 -9.44
CA ASP A 21 16.78 -5.26 -9.44
C ASP A 21 15.96 -4.96 -10.69
N ALA A 22 14.68 -4.61 -10.51
CA ALA A 22 13.79 -4.27 -11.61
C ALA A 22 14.30 -3.10 -12.46
N GLY A 23 15.06 -2.19 -11.87
CA GLY A 23 15.68 -1.06 -12.58
C GLY A 23 16.71 -1.45 -13.64
N MET A 24 17.17 -2.71 -13.65
CA MET A 24 18.08 -3.25 -14.67
C MET A 24 17.37 -3.80 -15.91
N TYR A 25 16.04 -3.79 -15.92
CA TYR A 25 15.21 -4.34 -17.00
C TYR A 25 14.42 -3.23 -17.69
N LYS A 26 14.12 -3.40 -18.97
CA LYS A 26 13.20 -2.51 -19.68
C LYS A 26 11.77 -2.72 -19.21
N ASP A 27 10.93 -1.73 -19.48
CA ASP A 27 9.52 -1.77 -19.10
C ASP A 27 8.83 -3.08 -19.56
N GLY A 28 8.24 -3.77 -18.60
CA GLY A 28 7.54 -5.04 -18.85
C GLY A 28 8.41 -6.30 -18.92
N GLU A 29 9.73 -6.19 -19.07
CA GLU A 29 10.61 -7.36 -19.14
C GLU A 29 10.80 -8.02 -17.77
N PHE A 30 10.89 -7.23 -16.71
CA PHE A 30 11.15 -7.75 -15.36
C PHE A 30 10.15 -8.84 -14.94
N GLN A 31 8.84 -8.57 -15.10
CA GLN A 31 7.79 -9.53 -14.73
C GLN A 31 7.75 -10.77 -15.63
N GLN A 32 8.29 -10.68 -16.85
CA GLN A 32 8.35 -11.81 -17.78
C GLN A 32 9.57 -12.71 -17.51
N LEU A 33 10.70 -12.12 -17.13
CA LEU A 33 11.99 -12.80 -17.01
C LEU A 33 12.31 -13.22 -15.57
N CYS A 34 11.85 -12.48 -14.58
CA CYS A 34 12.15 -12.72 -13.17
C CYS A 34 10.97 -13.36 -12.45
N LYS A 35 11.28 -14.34 -11.60
CA LYS A 35 10.30 -14.97 -10.71
C LYS A 35 10.59 -14.59 -9.27
N PRO A 36 9.57 -14.27 -8.46
CA PRO A 36 9.78 -14.03 -7.06
C PRO A 36 10.30 -15.30 -6.37
N TYR A 37 11.27 -15.13 -5.48
CA TYR A 37 11.75 -16.24 -4.64
C TYR A 37 10.83 -16.50 -3.45
N GLU A 38 10.01 -15.51 -3.10
CA GLU A 38 9.02 -15.60 -2.04
C GLU A 38 7.80 -14.74 -2.38
N VAL A 39 6.62 -15.25 -2.06
CA VAL A 39 5.35 -14.52 -2.19
C VAL A 39 4.59 -14.65 -0.89
N ILE A 40 4.23 -13.51 -0.28
CA ILE A 40 3.43 -13.44 0.95
C ILE A 40 2.06 -12.89 0.62
N TYR A 41 1.03 -13.60 1.05
CA TYR A 41 -0.37 -13.16 0.99
C TYR A 41 -0.85 -12.85 2.39
N GLY A 42 -1.61 -11.77 2.53
CA GLY A 42 -2.25 -11.46 3.79
C GLY A 42 -3.58 -10.73 3.61
N GLU A 43 -4.34 -10.67 4.69
CA GLU A 43 -5.65 -10.03 4.72
C GLU A 43 -5.77 -9.12 5.95
N GLY A 44 -6.74 -8.20 5.85
CA GLY A 44 -7.05 -7.27 6.93
C GLY A 44 -6.06 -6.12 7.03
N ASN A 45 -6.55 -5.04 7.55
CA ASN A 45 -5.81 -3.84 7.92
C ASN A 45 -6.69 -2.99 8.85
N CYS A 46 -6.13 -1.90 9.36
CA CYS A 46 -6.89 -0.85 10.04
C CYS A 46 -7.19 0.27 9.03
N LEU A 47 -8.48 0.52 8.74
CA LEU A 47 -8.92 1.73 8.05
C LEU A 47 -8.73 2.90 9.01
N LEU A 48 -8.03 3.94 8.56
CA LEU A 48 -7.72 5.08 9.40
C LEU A 48 -8.82 6.16 9.29
N ASN A 49 -9.05 6.89 10.37
CA ASN A 49 -10.02 8.00 10.38
C ASN A 49 -9.67 9.04 9.31
N THR A 50 -8.37 9.37 9.15
CA THR A 50 -7.90 10.28 8.09
C THR A 50 -8.21 9.79 6.68
N GLY A 51 -8.24 8.48 6.47
CA GLY A 51 -8.61 7.86 5.20
C GLY A 51 -10.11 7.97 4.93
N ILE A 52 -10.94 7.78 5.97
CA ILE A 52 -12.38 7.97 5.86
C ILE A 52 -12.70 9.42 5.54
N ASP A 53 -12.08 10.36 6.25
CA ASP A 53 -12.27 11.80 6.02
C ASP A 53 -11.89 12.17 4.57
N GLU A 54 -10.73 11.71 4.07
CA GLU A 54 -10.31 11.99 2.69
C GLU A 54 -11.27 11.40 1.65
N MET A 55 -11.82 10.22 1.89
CA MET A 55 -12.84 9.64 0.98
C MET A 55 -14.10 10.52 0.94
N TRP A 56 -14.56 11.01 2.09
CA TRP A 56 -15.71 11.90 2.13
C TRP A 56 -15.41 13.27 1.50
N ASP A 57 -14.24 13.85 1.78
CA ASP A 57 -13.79 15.10 1.17
C ASP A 57 -13.77 14.99 -0.37
N LEU A 58 -13.30 13.86 -0.90
CA LEU A 58 -13.30 13.59 -2.35
C LEU A 58 -14.71 13.44 -2.92
N ILE A 59 -15.61 12.73 -2.23
CA ILE A 59 -17.00 12.52 -2.67
C ILE A 59 -17.78 13.83 -2.61
N CYS A 60 -17.58 14.67 -1.60
CA CYS A 60 -18.27 15.96 -1.42
C CYS A 60 -17.65 17.09 -2.26
N GLY A 61 -16.46 16.88 -2.84
CA GLY A 61 -15.76 17.89 -3.63
C GLY A 61 -14.93 18.87 -2.79
N ASP A 62 -14.70 18.57 -1.51
CA ASP A 62 -13.90 19.39 -0.59
C ASP A 62 -12.40 19.12 -0.75
N SER A 63 -12.02 18.03 -1.41
CA SER A 63 -10.63 17.69 -1.77
C SER A 63 -10.51 17.39 -3.26
N ALA A 64 -9.38 17.81 -3.85
CA ALA A 64 -8.95 17.43 -5.19
C ALA A 64 -7.76 16.45 -5.16
N ASN A 65 -7.37 15.97 -3.98
CA ASN A 65 -6.21 15.10 -3.80
C ASN A 65 -6.57 13.62 -4.04
N HIS A 66 -6.76 13.28 -5.31
CA HIS A 66 -7.16 11.92 -5.69
C HIS A 66 -6.08 10.89 -5.36
N PHE A 67 -6.52 9.67 -5.03
CA PHE A 67 -5.65 8.49 -4.99
C PHE A 67 -5.42 7.97 -6.42
N ASN A 68 -4.65 8.71 -7.21
CA ASN A 68 -4.28 8.39 -8.59
C ASN A 68 -2.80 8.00 -8.68
N GLU A 69 -2.29 7.73 -9.88
CA GLU A 69 -0.91 7.27 -10.12
C GLU A 69 0.15 8.24 -9.55
N THR A 70 -0.06 9.54 -9.69
CA THR A 70 0.89 10.56 -9.23
C THR A 70 0.65 11.01 -7.78
N GLY A 71 -0.57 10.85 -7.29
CA GLY A 71 -1.00 11.31 -5.97
C GLY A 71 -0.95 10.24 -4.88
N THR A 72 -0.64 9.00 -5.22
CA THR A 72 -0.66 7.89 -4.25
C THR A 72 0.73 7.32 -4.01
N GLN A 73 0.98 6.90 -2.77
CA GLN A 73 2.18 6.18 -2.37
C GLN A 73 1.82 4.97 -1.53
N ILE A 74 2.64 3.91 -1.62
CA ILE A 74 2.71 2.88 -0.58
C ILE A 74 3.89 3.23 0.32
N GLY A 75 3.63 3.28 1.62
CA GLY A 75 4.65 3.44 2.64
C GLY A 75 4.92 2.12 3.34
N VAL A 76 6.18 1.86 3.68
CA VAL A 76 6.63 0.71 4.48
C VAL A 76 7.52 1.19 5.62
N GLY A 77 7.47 0.50 6.75
CA GLY A 77 8.22 0.87 7.95
C GLY A 77 8.58 -0.33 8.84
N ASP A 78 9.43 -0.10 9.84
CA ASP A 78 9.89 -1.15 10.75
C ASP A 78 9.16 -1.16 12.11
N SER A 79 8.14 -0.32 12.31
CA SER A 79 7.40 -0.29 13.57
C SER A 79 6.48 -1.50 13.73
N THR A 80 6.48 -2.05 14.94
CA THR A 80 5.57 -3.11 15.38
C THR A 80 4.42 -2.58 16.25
N THR A 81 4.30 -1.25 16.40
CA THR A 81 3.21 -0.62 17.15
C THR A 81 1.87 -1.03 16.57
N ALA A 82 0.98 -1.55 17.41
CA ALA A 82 -0.35 -2.00 16.97
C ALA A 82 -1.08 -0.91 16.15
N ALA A 83 -1.80 -1.33 15.13
CA ALA A 83 -2.59 -0.41 14.32
C ALA A 83 -3.80 0.10 15.10
N ASP A 84 -4.05 1.40 15.02
CA ASP A 84 -5.18 2.09 15.62
C ASP A 84 -5.75 3.11 14.62
N ALA A 85 -7.07 3.23 14.55
CA ALA A 85 -7.76 4.09 13.58
C ALA A 85 -7.43 5.59 13.72
N THR A 86 -6.95 6.01 14.89
CA THR A 86 -6.55 7.41 15.15
C THR A 86 -5.14 7.76 14.66
N GLN A 87 -4.36 6.77 14.26
CA GLN A 87 -3.03 6.99 13.69
C GLN A 87 -3.15 7.68 12.32
N THR A 88 -2.17 8.51 12.01
CA THR A 88 -2.21 9.32 10.79
C THR A 88 -1.16 8.90 9.77
N ASP A 89 -0.19 8.06 10.16
CA ASP A 89 0.92 7.64 9.30
C ASP A 89 1.59 6.37 9.84
N LEU A 90 2.66 5.89 9.15
CA LEU A 90 3.59 4.89 9.67
C LEU A 90 4.13 5.31 11.03
N GLN A 91 4.30 4.36 11.92
CA GLN A 91 4.77 4.60 13.29
C GLN A 91 6.28 4.38 13.46
N ALA A 92 6.97 3.95 12.42
CA ALA A 92 8.43 3.87 12.41
C ALA A 92 9.05 5.26 12.63
N ALA A 93 10.06 5.34 13.51
CA ALA A 93 10.73 6.60 13.82
C ALA A 93 11.67 7.05 12.67
N THR A 94 12.46 6.14 12.14
CA THR A 94 13.51 6.42 11.13
C THR A 94 13.38 5.57 9.87
N ASN A 95 13.20 4.26 10.01
CA ASN A 95 13.15 3.32 8.90
C ASN A 95 11.75 3.30 8.27
N LYS A 96 11.45 4.33 7.49
CA LYS A 96 10.21 4.44 6.71
C LYS A 96 10.49 5.02 5.34
N THR A 97 9.89 4.43 4.33
CA THR A 97 10.04 4.84 2.93
C THR A 97 8.66 4.83 2.25
N TYR A 98 8.41 5.85 1.46
CA TYR A 98 7.20 5.97 0.65
C TYR A 98 7.57 5.86 -0.82
N LYS A 99 6.85 5.03 -1.55
CA LYS A 99 7.07 4.78 -2.98
C LYS A 99 5.83 5.13 -3.77
N GLY A 100 5.98 5.89 -4.85
CA GLY A 100 4.92 6.15 -5.82
C GLY A 100 4.41 4.87 -6.48
N MET A 101 3.24 4.96 -7.09
CA MET A 101 2.64 3.82 -7.77
C MET A 101 3.47 3.34 -8.96
N ASP A 102 3.44 2.05 -9.22
CA ASP A 102 3.88 1.49 -10.50
C ASP A 102 2.97 2.01 -11.62
N GLY A 103 3.49 2.13 -12.84
CA GLY A 103 2.74 2.63 -13.99
C GLY A 103 1.42 1.88 -14.21
N GLY A 104 0.34 2.63 -14.42
CA GLY A 104 -1.02 2.10 -14.57
C GLY A 104 -1.74 1.77 -13.25
N TYR A 105 -1.15 2.08 -12.10
CA TYR A 105 -1.81 1.93 -10.78
C TYR A 105 -2.01 3.31 -10.13
N PRO A 106 -3.02 3.43 -9.25
CA PRO A 106 -4.01 2.43 -8.89
C PRO A 106 -5.04 2.16 -9.99
N THR A 107 -5.68 1.00 -9.93
CA THR A 107 -6.83 0.65 -10.76
C THR A 107 -8.09 0.53 -9.92
N SER A 108 -9.24 0.81 -10.52
CA SER A 108 -10.55 0.65 -9.88
C SER A 108 -11.45 -0.22 -10.75
N THR A 109 -11.94 -1.33 -10.22
CA THR A 109 -12.82 -2.25 -10.94
C THR A 109 -13.73 -2.99 -9.95
N ALA A 110 -15.03 -2.99 -10.19
CA ALA A 110 -16.01 -3.78 -9.42
C ALA A 110 -15.88 -3.59 -7.89
N GLN A 111 -16.01 -2.36 -7.39
CA GLN A 111 -15.96 -1.99 -5.97
C GLN A 111 -14.58 -2.23 -5.30
N LYS A 112 -13.56 -2.48 -6.10
CA LYS A 112 -12.20 -2.75 -5.66
C LYS A 112 -11.23 -1.72 -6.22
N ALA A 113 -10.39 -1.17 -5.36
CA ALA A 113 -9.20 -0.41 -5.73
C ALA A 113 -7.95 -1.28 -5.54
N THR A 114 -7.03 -1.25 -6.51
CA THR A 114 -5.77 -1.97 -6.45
C THR A 114 -4.62 -0.99 -6.56
N PHE A 115 -3.76 -0.96 -5.54
CA PHE A 115 -2.55 -0.15 -5.43
C PHE A 115 -1.33 -1.04 -5.58
N LYS A 116 -0.29 -0.57 -6.25
CA LYS A 116 0.93 -1.35 -6.43
C LYS A 116 2.15 -0.44 -6.49
N ALA A 117 3.19 -0.79 -5.74
CA ALA A 117 4.48 -0.10 -5.77
C ALA A 117 5.62 -1.10 -5.65
N SER A 118 6.70 -0.84 -6.40
CA SER A 118 7.90 -1.66 -6.43
C SER A 118 9.09 -0.89 -5.85
N PHE A 119 9.69 -1.45 -4.81
CA PHE A 119 10.87 -0.91 -4.12
C PHE A 119 12.13 -1.57 -4.67
N GLY A 120 12.97 -0.81 -5.34
CA GLY A 120 14.21 -1.29 -5.97
C GLY A 120 15.28 -1.74 -4.98
N SER A 121 16.42 -2.17 -5.50
CA SER A 121 17.48 -2.82 -4.72
C SER A 121 18.10 -1.94 -3.62
N SER A 122 18.14 -0.63 -3.82
CA SER A 122 18.67 0.33 -2.86
C SER A 122 17.63 0.96 -1.93
N GLU A 123 16.34 0.64 -2.10
CA GLU A 123 15.23 1.28 -1.38
C GLU A 123 14.74 0.41 -0.23
N ALA A 124 14.40 1.04 0.90
CA ALA A 124 13.75 0.43 2.06
C ALA A 124 14.43 -0.85 2.56
N ASN A 125 15.77 -0.89 2.60
CA ASN A 125 16.56 -2.02 3.04
C ASN A 125 16.61 -2.10 4.58
N TYR A 126 15.50 -2.55 5.15
CA TYR A 126 15.28 -2.76 6.59
C TYR A 126 14.12 -3.75 6.81
N ALA A 127 13.79 -4.05 8.05
CA ALA A 127 12.64 -4.90 8.38
C ALA A 127 11.33 -4.21 7.99
N TRP A 128 10.46 -4.89 7.25
CA TRP A 128 9.13 -4.42 6.92
C TRP A 128 8.13 -5.02 7.92
N ASN A 129 7.69 -4.21 8.86
CA ASN A 129 6.74 -4.62 9.90
C ASN A 129 5.40 -3.88 9.80
N GLU A 130 5.34 -2.84 8.96
CA GLU A 130 4.13 -2.08 8.72
C GLU A 130 4.07 -1.54 7.30
N TRP A 131 2.86 -1.25 6.82
CA TRP A 131 2.64 -0.56 5.56
C TRP A 131 1.36 0.27 5.57
N VAL A 132 1.29 1.28 4.69
CA VAL A 132 0.15 2.19 4.48
C VAL A 132 -0.06 2.43 2.99
N VAL A 133 -1.30 2.80 2.61
CA VAL A 133 -1.60 3.52 1.37
C VAL A 133 -1.83 4.97 1.74
N LYS A 134 -1.08 5.89 1.14
CA LYS A 134 -1.02 7.31 1.50
C LYS A 134 -1.31 8.19 0.29
N GLN A 135 -2.10 9.21 0.48
CA GLN A 135 -2.21 10.33 -0.47
C GLN A 135 -1.02 11.27 -0.24
N ALA A 136 -0.20 11.47 -1.27
CA ALA A 136 1.09 12.15 -1.14
C ALA A 136 0.97 13.66 -0.83
N THR A 137 -0.04 14.33 -1.40
CA THR A 137 -0.22 15.80 -1.25
C THR A 137 -0.87 16.15 0.08
N SER A 138 -1.98 15.51 0.43
CA SER A 138 -2.67 15.76 1.71
C SER A 138 -1.95 15.13 2.90
N GLY A 139 -1.10 14.14 2.65
CA GLY A 139 -0.44 13.37 3.70
C GLY A 139 -1.36 12.37 4.41
N LYS A 140 -2.64 12.30 4.05
CA LYS A 140 -3.61 11.42 4.70
C LYS A 140 -3.39 9.97 4.28
N CYS A 141 -3.34 9.07 5.27
CA CYS A 141 -3.23 7.63 5.05
C CYS A 141 -4.62 6.99 5.03
N LEU A 142 -4.87 6.16 4.03
CA LEU A 142 -6.13 5.44 3.86
C LEU A 142 -6.27 4.33 4.90
N ASN A 143 -5.19 3.61 5.12
CA ASN A 143 -5.17 2.42 5.97
C ASN A 143 -3.77 2.18 6.52
N ARG A 144 -3.66 1.35 7.56
CA ARG A 144 -2.38 0.85 8.08
C ARG A 144 -2.49 -0.64 8.43
N LYS A 145 -1.46 -1.39 8.10
CA LYS A 145 -1.31 -2.80 8.51
C LYS A 145 0.00 -2.96 9.26
N VAL A 146 -0.04 -3.77 10.31
CA VAL A 146 1.15 -4.22 11.05
C VAL A 146 1.26 -5.73 10.87
N GLU A 147 2.34 -6.17 10.27
CA GLU A 147 2.66 -7.57 10.03
C GLU A 147 4.12 -7.70 9.66
N SER A 148 4.83 -8.68 10.20
CA SER A 148 6.22 -8.93 9.83
C SER A 148 6.30 -9.53 8.43
N LEU A 149 6.86 -8.78 7.51
CA LEU A 149 7.04 -9.18 6.11
C LEU A 149 8.48 -9.60 5.79
N GLY A 150 9.36 -9.56 6.79
CA GLY A 150 10.79 -9.89 6.69
C GLY A 150 11.67 -8.66 6.51
N THR A 151 12.98 -8.90 6.38
CA THR A 151 14.00 -7.85 6.21
C THR A 151 14.46 -7.80 4.76
N LYS A 152 14.24 -6.65 4.11
CA LYS A 152 14.78 -6.39 2.78
C LYS A 152 16.25 -5.98 2.90
N THR A 153 17.11 -6.61 2.10
CA THR A 153 18.56 -6.34 2.05
C THR A 153 19.05 -6.05 0.64
N GLY A 154 18.14 -6.02 -0.34
CA GLY A 154 18.42 -5.82 -1.75
C GLY A 154 17.32 -6.42 -2.62
N GLY A 155 17.54 -6.48 -3.93
CA GLY A 155 16.57 -6.93 -4.89
C GLY A 155 15.32 -6.05 -4.94
N THR A 156 14.32 -6.45 -5.70
CA THR A 156 13.05 -5.72 -5.79
C THR A 156 11.98 -6.40 -4.97
N TRP A 157 11.28 -5.61 -4.13
CA TRP A 157 10.08 -6.05 -3.43
C TRP A 157 8.88 -5.25 -3.92
N THR A 158 7.87 -5.95 -4.42
CA THR A 158 6.64 -5.36 -4.96
C THR A 158 5.48 -5.63 -4.00
N LEU A 159 4.89 -4.58 -3.47
CA LEU A 159 3.70 -4.66 -2.62
C LEU A 159 2.47 -4.22 -3.42
N GLN A 160 1.51 -5.14 -3.54
CA GLN A 160 0.19 -4.87 -4.10
C GLN A 160 -0.85 -4.93 -2.98
N VAL A 161 -1.72 -3.95 -2.94
CA VAL A 161 -2.80 -3.81 -1.96
C VAL A 161 -4.13 -3.73 -2.69
N GLU A 162 -5.06 -4.60 -2.34
CA GLU A 162 -6.42 -4.60 -2.86
C GLU A 162 -7.39 -4.21 -1.75
N ILE A 163 -8.19 -3.20 -1.98
CA ILE A 163 -9.21 -2.72 -1.05
C ILE A 163 -10.57 -2.85 -1.71
N THR A 164 -11.49 -3.54 -1.06
CA THR A 164 -12.87 -3.72 -1.52
C THR A 164 -13.83 -3.13 -0.49
N LEU A 165 -14.79 -2.35 -0.97
CA LEU A 165 -15.92 -1.86 -0.20
C LEU A 165 -17.20 -2.43 -0.81
N ALA A 166 -17.89 -3.33 -0.09
CA ALA A 166 -19.08 -4.05 -0.57
C ALA A 166 -20.09 -4.29 0.56
#